data_eea4096cb72448ce78afe21fb237fecd
#
_entry.id   eea4096cb72448ce78afe21fb237fecd
#
_cell.length_a   1.000
_cell.length_b   1.000
_cell.length_c   1.000
_cell.angle_alpha   90.00
_cell.angle_beta   90.00
_cell.angle_gamma   90.00
#
_symmetry.space_group_name_H-M   'P 1'
#
loop_
_entity.id
_entity.type
_entity.pdbx_description
1 polymer ?
#
loop_
_entity_poly.entity_id
_entity_poly.type
_entity_poly.pdbx_seq_one_letter_code
_entity_poly.pdbx_strand_id
1 'polypeptide(L)'
;MSEVSLDAFTAAHADGACVIDVREPGEYVGGHVPGAVLMPMGQLSSRTSELDRNRPVYVICAGGNRSGAMTDYLVHAGFDALSVAGGTAAWVTSGRAVVTGQRPTA
;
A
#
# COMPACT_ATOMS: atom_id res chain seq x y z
N MET A 1 -3.64 -16.31 0.43
CA MET A 1 -3.05 -14.97 0.33
C MET A 1 -4.15 -13.96 0.04
N SER A 2 -4.18 -12.86 0.75
CA SER A 2 -5.19 -11.80 0.59
C SER A 2 -4.70 -10.79 -0.44
N GLU A 3 -5.21 -10.91 -1.65
CA GLU A 3 -4.81 -10.04 -2.76
C GLU A 3 -6.04 -9.45 -3.44
N VAL A 4 -5.94 -8.22 -3.92
CA VAL A 4 -6.99 -7.56 -4.72
C VAL A 4 -6.45 -7.17 -6.07
N SER A 5 -7.33 -7.14 -7.07
CA SER A 5 -7.00 -6.65 -8.41
C SER A 5 -6.76 -5.14 -8.37
N LEU A 6 -6.07 -4.64 -9.39
CA LEU A 6 -5.87 -3.21 -9.56
C LEU A 6 -7.22 -2.49 -9.66
N ASP A 7 -8.20 -3.06 -10.37
CA ASP A 7 -9.51 -2.44 -10.52
C ASP A 7 -10.25 -2.32 -9.19
N ALA A 8 -10.24 -3.40 -8.39
CA ALA A 8 -10.86 -3.37 -7.06
C ALA A 8 -10.15 -2.37 -6.14
N PHE A 9 -8.83 -2.31 -6.19
CA PHE A 9 -8.06 -1.34 -5.42
C PHE A 9 -8.39 0.09 -5.86
N THR A 10 -8.48 0.34 -7.16
CA THR A 10 -8.78 1.68 -7.69
C THR A 10 -10.14 2.17 -7.18
N ALA A 11 -11.14 1.30 -7.14
CA ALA A 11 -12.45 1.64 -6.59
C ALA A 11 -12.37 1.96 -5.10
N ALA A 12 -11.65 1.15 -4.32
CA ALA A 12 -11.46 1.39 -2.90
C ALA A 12 -10.69 2.70 -2.64
N HIS A 13 -9.66 2.97 -3.43
CA HIS A 13 -8.88 4.20 -3.35
C HIS A 13 -9.76 5.44 -3.56
N ALA A 14 -10.65 5.39 -4.55
CA ALA A 14 -11.58 6.49 -4.83
C ALA A 14 -12.52 6.75 -3.64
N ASP A 15 -12.81 5.72 -2.85
CA ASP A 15 -13.64 5.81 -1.64
C ASP A 15 -12.84 6.15 -0.37
N GLY A 16 -11.58 6.52 -0.50
CA GLY A 16 -10.76 6.95 0.64
C GLY A 16 -10.15 5.82 1.44
N ALA A 17 -9.84 4.68 0.81
CA ALA A 17 -9.24 3.53 1.48
C ALA A 17 -7.90 3.87 2.15
N CYS A 18 -7.60 3.18 3.24
CA CYS A 18 -6.30 3.25 3.89
C CYS A 18 -5.28 2.46 3.07
N VAL A 19 -4.22 3.13 2.62
CA VAL A 19 -3.16 2.53 1.80
C VAL A 19 -1.82 2.74 2.48
N ILE A 20 -1.04 1.68 2.63
CA ILE A 20 0.35 1.78 3.09
C ILE A 20 1.29 1.29 2.00
N ASP A 21 2.38 2.02 1.82
CA ASP A 21 3.44 1.69 0.86
C ASP A 21 4.63 1.14 1.64
N VAL A 22 4.96 -0.12 1.38
CA VAL A 22 6.01 -0.82 2.16
C VAL A 22 7.36 -0.82 1.45
N ARG A 23 7.52 0.02 0.42
CA ARG A 23 8.79 0.21 -0.27
C ARG A 23 9.75 1.04 0.57
N GLU A 24 10.97 1.23 0.06
CA GLU A 24 11.96 2.09 0.70
C GLU A 24 11.67 3.57 0.39
N PRO A 25 12.14 4.50 1.27
CA PRO A 25 11.88 5.92 1.07
C PRO A 25 12.29 6.45 -0.31
N GLY A 26 13.41 5.99 -0.85
CA GLY A 26 13.88 6.42 -2.18
C GLY A 26 12.93 6.04 -3.30
N GLU A 27 12.30 4.88 -3.22
CA GLU A 27 11.28 4.45 -4.19
C GLU A 27 10.02 5.31 -4.05
N TYR A 28 9.59 5.55 -2.83
CA TYR A 28 8.36 6.28 -2.52
C TYR A 28 8.41 7.72 -3.04
N VAL A 29 9.51 8.43 -2.79
CA VAL A 29 9.62 9.85 -3.21
C VAL A 29 9.66 10.00 -4.73
N GLY A 30 10.07 8.97 -5.46
CA GLY A 30 10.09 8.97 -6.92
C GLY A 30 8.70 8.85 -7.55
N GLY A 31 7.69 8.46 -6.78
CA GLY A 31 6.30 8.36 -7.23
C GLY A 31 5.56 7.31 -6.44
N HIS A 32 4.43 7.70 -5.85
CA HIS A 32 3.57 6.79 -5.08
C HIS A 32 2.09 7.06 -5.33
N VAL A 33 1.27 6.09 -5.01
CA VAL A 33 -0.19 6.23 -5.08
C VAL A 33 -0.63 7.38 -4.17
N PRO A 34 -1.45 8.32 -4.65
CA PRO A 34 -1.91 9.42 -3.82
C PRO A 34 -2.57 8.94 -2.53
N GLY A 35 -2.15 9.50 -1.40
CA GLY A 35 -2.68 9.14 -0.10
C GLY A 35 -1.99 7.94 0.57
N ALA A 36 -1.13 7.21 -0.13
CA ALA A 36 -0.40 6.10 0.47
C ALA A 36 0.60 6.60 1.51
N VAL A 37 0.54 6.03 2.70
CA VAL A 37 1.47 6.38 3.78
C VAL A 37 2.67 5.47 3.71
N LEU A 38 3.87 6.04 3.70
CA LEU A 38 5.11 5.26 3.68
C LEU A 38 5.31 4.54 5.01
N MET A 39 5.39 3.22 4.93
CA MET A 39 5.63 2.37 6.08
C MET A 39 6.55 1.24 5.63
N PRO A 40 7.87 1.52 5.50
CA PRO A 40 8.81 0.55 4.95
C PRO A 40 8.71 -0.82 5.61
N MET A 41 8.92 -1.86 4.83
CA MET A 41 8.81 -3.24 5.27
C MET A 41 9.58 -3.49 6.58
N GLY A 42 10.78 -2.92 6.71
CA GLY A 42 11.60 -3.07 7.92
C GLY A 42 11.07 -2.34 9.15
N GLN A 43 10.10 -1.45 8.99
CA GLN A 43 9.51 -0.66 10.09
C GLN A 43 8.09 -1.09 10.43
N LEU A 44 7.46 -1.90 9.60
CA LEU A 44 6.03 -2.18 9.71
C LEU A 44 5.66 -2.75 11.08
N SER A 45 6.43 -3.72 11.58
CA SER A 45 6.11 -4.39 12.84
C SER A 45 6.11 -3.44 14.04
N SER A 46 6.91 -2.38 14.00
CA SER A 46 6.96 -1.38 15.08
C SER A 46 5.94 -0.26 14.91
N ARG A 47 5.23 -0.23 13.77
CA ARG A 47 4.30 0.86 13.44
C ARG A 47 2.86 0.39 13.25
N THR A 48 2.53 -0.84 13.61
CA THR A 48 1.16 -1.36 13.45
C THR A 48 0.13 -0.59 14.28
N SER A 49 0.56 0.06 15.36
CA SER A 49 -0.33 0.90 16.18
C SER A 49 -0.87 2.12 15.42
N GLU A 50 -0.26 2.49 14.30
CA GLU A 50 -0.75 3.57 13.44
C GLU A 50 -1.90 3.14 12.54
N LEU A 51 -2.22 1.85 12.51
CA LEU A 51 -3.25 1.30 11.63
C LEU A 51 -4.55 1.06 12.40
N ASP A 52 -5.68 1.30 11.72
CA ASP A 52 -7.01 1.05 12.28
C ASP A 52 -7.43 -0.40 12.03
N ARG A 53 -7.62 -1.19 13.10
CA ARG A 53 -8.03 -2.59 13.00
C ARG A 53 -9.46 -2.75 12.49
N ASN A 54 -10.25 -1.68 12.47
CA ASN A 54 -11.64 -1.71 12.03
C ASN A 54 -11.82 -1.34 10.56
N ARG A 55 -10.72 -1.09 9.84
CA ARG A 55 -10.75 -0.73 8.42
C ARG A 55 -9.84 -1.67 7.62
N PRO A 56 -10.23 -1.98 6.37
CA PRO A 56 -9.30 -2.66 5.48
C PRO A 56 -8.04 -1.84 5.25
N VAL A 57 -6.89 -2.50 5.23
CA VAL A 57 -5.60 -1.88 4.93
C VAL A 57 -5.10 -2.44 3.60
N TYR A 58 -4.91 -1.57 2.63
CA TYR A 58 -4.37 -1.96 1.33
C TYR A 58 -2.87 -1.75 1.36
N VAL A 59 -2.12 -2.81 1.03
CA VAL A 59 -0.66 -2.84 1.12
C VAL A 59 -0.09 -2.85 -0.28
N ILE A 60 0.75 -1.88 -0.61
CA ILE A 60 1.33 -1.76 -1.95
C ILE A 60 2.86 -1.73 -1.87
N CYS A 61 3.50 -2.34 -2.86
CA CYS A 61 4.94 -2.22 -3.07
C CYS A 61 5.22 -1.94 -4.54
N ALA A 62 6.40 -2.23 -5.06
CA ALA A 62 6.70 -1.97 -6.47
C ALA A 62 5.93 -2.93 -7.39
N GLY A 63 6.05 -4.25 -7.18
CA GLY A 63 5.48 -5.26 -8.05
C GLY A 63 4.55 -6.27 -7.39
N GLY A 64 4.41 -6.25 -6.08
CA GLY A 64 3.49 -7.14 -5.34
C GLY A 64 4.17 -8.14 -4.40
N ASN A 65 5.48 -8.37 -4.47
CA ASN A 65 6.16 -9.38 -3.65
C ASN A 65 6.28 -8.96 -2.18
N ARG A 66 6.82 -7.79 -1.92
CA ARG A 66 6.98 -7.28 -0.54
C ARG A 66 5.62 -7.04 0.10
N SER A 67 4.66 -6.50 -0.66
CA SER A 67 3.31 -6.27 -0.15
C SER A 67 2.60 -7.57 0.18
N GLY A 68 2.81 -8.63 -0.59
CA GLY A 68 2.26 -9.95 -0.28
C GLY A 68 2.75 -10.46 1.08
N ALA A 69 4.06 -10.39 1.33
CA ALA A 69 4.64 -10.82 2.60
C ALA A 69 4.13 -9.98 3.78
N MET A 70 4.06 -8.65 3.60
CA MET A 70 3.59 -7.75 4.66
C MET A 70 2.10 -7.88 4.91
N THR A 71 1.31 -8.15 3.87
CA THR A 71 -0.10 -8.46 4.02
C THR A 71 -0.31 -9.71 4.87
N ASP A 72 0.45 -10.78 4.61
CA ASP A 72 0.36 -12.01 5.41
C ASP A 72 0.72 -11.74 6.87
N TYR A 73 1.76 -10.95 7.11
CA TYR A 73 2.12 -10.53 8.46
C TYR A 73 0.96 -9.81 9.17
N LEU A 74 0.35 -8.85 8.49
CA LEU A 74 -0.75 -8.06 9.06
C LEU A 74 -2.00 -8.91 9.31
N VAL A 75 -2.33 -9.82 8.41
CA VAL A 75 -3.46 -10.75 8.61
C VAL A 75 -3.24 -11.59 9.87
N HIS A 76 -2.04 -12.12 10.07
CA HIS A 76 -1.70 -12.87 11.29
C HIS A 76 -1.75 -11.99 12.54
N ALA A 77 -1.51 -10.70 12.40
CA ALA A 77 -1.60 -9.74 13.51
C ALA A 77 -3.03 -9.24 13.77
N GLY A 78 -4.03 -9.75 13.03
CA GLY A 78 -5.43 -9.43 13.25
C GLY A 78 -5.98 -8.28 12.42
N PHE A 79 -5.27 -7.84 11.38
CA PHE A 79 -5.76 -6.81 10.47
C PHE A 79 -6.47 -7.41 9.26
N ASP A 80 -7.43 -6.68 8.72
CA ASP A 80 -8.02 -6.96 7.41
C ASP A 80 -7.12 -6.32 6.35
N ALA A 81 -6.12 -7.05 5.90
CA ALA A 81 -5.10 -6.53 4.99
C ALA A 81 -5.19 -7.21 3.63
N LEU A 82 -4.93 -6.44 2.58
CA LEU A 82 -5.05 -6.86 1.18
C LEU A 82 -3.86 -6.34 0.38
N SER A 83 -3.17 -7.23 -0.33
CA SER A 83 -2.05 -6.84 -1.20
C SER A 83 -2.57 -6.40 -2.56
N VAL A 84 -2.07 -5.27 -3.06
CA VAL A 84 -2.47 -4.75 -4.37
C VAL A 84 -1.68 -5.48 -5.47
N ALA A 85 -2.40 -6.22 -6.32
CA ALA A 85 -1.79 -6.97 -7.40
C ALA A 85 -1.05 -6.06 -8.38
N GLY A 86 0.18 -6.42 -8.72
CA GLY A 86 1.02 -5.64 -9.63
C GLY A 86 1.63 -4.37 -9.04
N GLY A 87 1.23 -3.98 -7.84
CA GLY A 87 1.81 -2.88 -7.10
C GLY A 87 1.76 -1.53 -7.78
N THR A 88 2.67 -0.65 -7.38
CA THR A 88 2.80 0.69 -7.95
C THR A 88 3.10 0.65 -9.46
N ALA A 89 3.83 -0.36 -9.91
CA ALA A 89 4.12 -0.52 -11.34
C ALA A 89 2.84 -0.65 -12.16
N ALA A 90 1.90 -1.49 -11.71
CA ALA A 90 0.61 -1.66 -12.42
C ALA A 90 -0.22 -0.37 -12.38
N TRP A 91 -0.22 0.33 -11.26
CA TRP A 91 -0.90 1.62 -11.12
C TRP A 91 -0.38 2.63 -12.14
N VAL A 92 0.95 2.78 -12.24
CA VAL A 92 1.59 3.70 -13.18
C VAL A 92 1.34 3.30 -14.64
N THR A 93 1.50 2.01 -14.95
CA THR A 93 1.30 1.48 -16.30
C THR A 93 -0.14 1.71 -16.80
N SER A 94 -1.10 1.70 -15.89
CA SER A 94 -2.50 1.97 -16.23
C SER A 94 -2.80 3.45 -16.50
N GLY A 95 -1.80 4.33 -16.36
CA GLY A 95 -1.93 5.76 -16.64
C GLY A 95 -2.46 6.59 -15.48
N ARG A 96 -2.53 6.03 -14.29
CA ARG A 96 -3.01 6.74 -13.11
C ARG A 96 -1.93 7.65 -12.53
N ALA A 97 -2.36 8.77 -11.96
CA ALA A 97 -1.45 9.78 -11.42
C ALA A 97 -0.74 9.29 -10.16
N VAL A 98 0.50 9.78 -9.97
CA VAL A 98 1.27 9.55 -8.75
C VAL A 98 1.62 10.88 -8.10
N VAL A 99 1.94 10.83 -6.81
CA VAL A 99 2.49 11.95 -6.06
C VAL A 99 3.98 11.70 -5.87
N THR A 100 4.79 12.73 -6.05
CA THR A 100 6.24 12.67 -5.77
C THR A 100 6.54 13.37 -4.45
N GLY A 101 7.68 13.03 -3.84
CA GLY A 101 8.11 13.64 -2.59
C GLY A 101 7.74 12.80 -1.37
N GLN A 102 7.93 13.38 -0.19
CA GLN A 102 7.84 12.66 1.08
C GLN A 102 6.42 12.60 1.66
N ARG A 103 5.49 13.39 1.15
CA ARG A 103 4.13 13.45 1.70
C ARG A 103 3.22 12.48 0.97
N PRO A 104 2.22 11.91 1.66
CA PRO A 104 1.23 11.05 1.00
C PRO A 104 0.49 11.78 -0.12
N THR A 105 0.21 13.07 0.06
CA THR A 105 -0.42 13.93 -0.94
C THR A 105 0.47 15.12 -1.26
N ALA A 106 0.21 15.74 -2.39
CA ALA A 106 1.01 16.89 -2.84
C ALA A 106 0.87 18.10 -1.90
#